data_36cb7d235f6b169498bc3ff24c157a03
#
_entry.id   36cb7d235f6b169498bc3ff24c157a03
#
_cell.length_a   1.000
_cell.length_b   1.000
_cell.length_c   1.000
_cell.angle_alpha   90.00
_cell.angle_beta   90.00
_cell.angle_gamma   90.00
#
_symmetry.space_group_name_H-M   'P 1'
#
loop_
_entity.id
_entity.type
_entity.pdbx_description
1 polymer ?
#
loop_
_entity_poly.entity_id
_entity_poly.type
_entity_poly.pdbx_seq_one_letter_code
_entity_poly.pdbx_strand_id
1 'polypeptide(L)'
;GYGVIAHSRSRPPVDEVVLHGDIHHDNILHFGDRGWRAIDPKGLRGERTFDYANLFCHPAHGIAVDPVRFERRVGVVADAARLDRRRLLQWIVAWSGLSAVWLMEDEQPADTRLEVAQLAAGALGL
;
A
#
# COMPACT_ATOMS: atom_id res chain seq x y z
N GLY A 1 9.54 1.47 8.48
CA GLY A 1 9.08 1.61 7.14
C GLY A 1 10.08 2.13 6.13
N TYR A 2 11.20 2.71 6.59
CA TYR A 2 12.15 3.33 5.66
C TYR A 2 12.99 2.31 4.89
N GLY A 3 13.19 1.11 5.42
CA GLY A 3 13.96 0.06 4.77
C GLY A 3 13.37 -0.38 3.43
N VAL A 4 12.05 -0.36 3.30
CA VAL A 4 11.38 -0.69 2.03
C VAL A 4 11.80 0.28 0.92
N ILE A 5 11.79 1.58 1.22
CA ILE A 5 12.18 2.61 0.26
C ILE A 5 13.66 2.48 -0.10
N ALA A 6 14.52 2.26 0.90
CA ALA A 6 15.94 2.10 0.66
C ALA A 6 16.28 0.88 -0.22
N HIS A 7 15.60 -0.26 0.03
CA HIS A 7 15.80 -1.46 -0.78
C HIS A 7 15.27 -1.30 -2.21
N SER A 8 14.16 -0.60 -2.38
CA SER A 8 13.60 -0.33 -3.70
C SER A 8 14.50 0.57 -4.55
N ARG A 9 15.42 1.29 -3.91
CA ARG A 9 16.37 2.17 -4.58
C ARG A 9 17.56 1.46 -5.21
N SER A 10 17.64 0.12 -5.16
CA SER A 10 18.60 -0.61 -5.98
C SER A 10 18.41 -0.32 -7.47
N ARG A 11 17.20 0.16 -7.84
CA ARG A 11 16.88 0.75 -9.14
C ARG A 11 16.35 2.16 -8.92
N PRO A 12 16.58 3.10 -9.86
CA PRO A 12 16.01 4.43 -9.73
C PRO A 12 14.49 4.33 -9.54
N PRO A 13 13.93 5.03 -8.54
CA PRO A 13 12.48 5.05 -8.37
C PRO A 13 11.82 5.71 -9.57
N VAL A 14 10.67 5.18 -9.97
CA VAL A 14 9.81 5.78 -10.98
C VAL A 14 8.92 6.79 -10.26
N ASP A 15 8.82 8.00 -10.82
CA ASP A 15 7.87 8.98 -10.31
C ASP A 15 8.15 9.35 -8.83
N GLU A 16 9.41 9.72 -8.54
CA GLU A 16 9.83 10.09 -7.19
C GLU A 16 9.21 11.42 -6.76
N VAL A 17 8.53 11.39 -5.62
CA VAL A 17 7.84 12.54 -5.04
C VAL A 17 8.01 12.56 -3.53
N VAL A 18 7.55 13.63 -2.88
CA VAL A 18 7.38 13.64 -1.43
C VAL A 18 6.15 12.79 -1.10
N LEU A 19 6.36 11.76 -0.29
CA LEU A 19 5.32 10.79 0.06
C LEU A 19 4.59 11.22 1.32
N HIS A 20 3.32 10.83 1.42
CA HIS A 20 2.60 10.83 2.69
C HIS A 20 3.23 9.80 3.64
N GLY A 21 3.46 8.58 3.16
CA GLY A 21 4.16 7.53 3.89
C GLY A 21 3.27 6.67 4.79
N ASP A 22 1.99 7.01 4.95
CA ASP A 22 1.09 6.28 5.84
C ASP A 22 -0.38 6.47 5.43
N ILE A 23 -0.69 6.28 4.15
CA ILE A 23 -2.06 6.41 3.68
C ILE A 23 -2.87 5.17 4.06
N HIS A 24 -3.90 5.37 4.86
CA HIS A 24 -4.92 4.39 5.19
C HIS A 24 -6.22 5.11 5.59
N HIS A 25 -7.29 4.36 5.79
CA HIS A 25 -8.62 4.92 5.98
C HIS A 25 -8.71 5.91 7.16
N ASP A 26 -7.96 5.68 8.24
CA ASP A 26 -7.99 6.54 9.41
C ASP A 26 -7.27 7.88 9.20
N ASN A 27 -6.42 7.97 8.17
CA ASN A 27 -5.67 9.17 7.82
C ASN A 27 -6.26 9.90 6.63
N ILE A 28 -7.46 9.54 6.19
CA ILE A 28 -8.16 10.19 5.10
C ILE A 28 -9.51 10.69 5.62
N LEU A 29 -9.66 12.01 5.69
CA LEU A 29 -10.84 12.63 6.28
C LEU A 29 -11.52 13.57 5.29
N HIS A 30 -12.82 13.74 5.46
CA HIS A 30 -13.61 14.67 4.66
C HIS A 30 -13.73 16.00 5.38
N PHE A 31 -13.38 17.09 4.69
CA PHE A 31 -13.36 18.46 5.22
C PHE A 31 -14.39 19.35 4.52
N GLY A 32 -15.62 18.89 4.36
CA GLY A 32 -16.68 19.67 3.74
C GLY A 32 -16.30 20.10 2.32
N ASP A 33 -16.32 21.40 2.05
CA ASP A 33 -16.02 21.96 0.73
C ASP A 33 -14.61 21.65 0.23
N ARG A 34 -13.68 21.33 1.15
CA ARG A 34 -12.31 20.96 0.80
C ARG A 34 -12.19 19.51 0.32
N GLY A 35 -13.27 18.72 0.44
CA GLY A 35 -13.30 17.33 0.04
C GLY A 35 -12.46 16.40 0.93
N TRP A 36 -12.07 15.27 0.38
CA TRP A 36 -11.26 14.29 1.09
C TRP A 36 -9.79 14.70 1.11
N ARG A 37 -9.17 14.62 2.28
CA ARG A 37 -7.77 14.98 2.49
C ARG A 37 -7.07 13.92 3.33
N ALA A 38 -5.80 13.65 3.00
CA ALA A 38 -4.94 12.83 3.84
C ALA A 38 -4.33 13.68 4.95
N ILE A 39 -4.22 13.08 6.14
CA ILE A 39 -3.62 13.71 7.34
C ILE A 39 -2.47 12.85 7.85
N ASP A 40 -1.71 13.37 8.82
CA ASP A 40 -0.58 12.68 9.46
C ASP A 40 0.50 12.20 8.49
N PRO A 41 1.03 13.06 7.60
CA PRO A 41 2.09 12.65 6.68
C PRO A 41 3.40 12.38 7.41
N LYS A 42 4.16 11.42 6.89
CA LYS A 42 5.50 11.08 7.40
C LYS A 42 6.63 11.81 6.67
N GLY A 43 6.33 12.49 5.54
CA GLY A 43 7.29 13.34 4.85
C GLY A 43 8.47 12.62 4.20
N LEU A 44 8.27 11.40 3.73
CA LEU A 44 9.30 10.63 3.03
C LEU A 44 9.41 11.04 1.56
N ARG A 45 10.56 10.78 0.95
CA ARG A 45 10.69 10.86 -0.51
C ARG A 45 10.81 9.46 -1.08
N GLY A 46 10.15 9.22 -2.19
CA GLY A 46 10.21 7.92 -2.86
C GLY A 46 9.26 7.85 -4.04
N GLU A 47 9.09 6.65 -4.55
CA GLU A 47 8.18 6.39 -5.66
C GLU A 47 6.73 6.61 -5.23
N ARG A 48 5.97 7.37 -6.03
CA ARG A 48 4.58 7.74 -5.74
C ARG A 48 3.68 6.53 -5.46
N THR A 49 3.90 5.44 -6.17
CA THR A 49 3.11 4.21 -6.03
C THR A 49 3.17 3.62 -4.62
N PHE A 50 4.28 3.81 -3.90
CA PHE A 50 4.43 3.34 -2.52
C PHE A 50 3.31 3.82 -1.60
N ASP A 51 2.88 5.07 -1.74
CA ASP A 51 1.88 5.66 -0.86
C ASP A 51 0.53 4.91 -0.87
N TYR A 52 0.25 4.20 -1.96
CA TYR A 52 -1.02 3.49 -2.11
C TYR A 52 -0.99 2.05 -1.60
N ALA A 53 0.21 1.49 -1.37
CA ALA A 53 0.34 0.07 -1.03
C ALA A 53 -0.31 -0.27 0.31
N ASN A 54 -0.12 0.56 1.33
CA ASN A 54 -0.66 0.31 2.67
C ASN A 54 -2.20 0.28 2.70
N LEU A 55 -2.83 1.00 1.80
CA LEU A 55 -4.29 1.08 1.72
C LEU A 55 -4.94 -0.30 1.58
N PHE A 56 -4.27 -1.24 0.91
CA PHE A 56 -4.81 -2.55 0.60
C PHE A 56 -4.88 -3.50 1.80
N CYS A 57 -4.23 -3.16 2.91
CA CYS A 57 -4.34 -3.91 4.16
C CYS A 57 -5.48 -3.42 5.06
N HIS A 58 -6.25 -2.44 4.59
CA HIS A 58 -7.33 -1.79 5.33
C HIS A 58 -8.65 -1.86 4.57
N PRO A 59 -9.79 -1.55 5.21
CA PRO A 59 -9.96 -1.16 6.60
C PRO A 59 -10.01 -2.31 7.59
N ALA A 60 -10.46 -3.50 7.16
CA ALA A 60 -10.63 -4.66 8.03
C ALA A 60 -10.23 -5.93 7.29
N HIS A 61 -9.87 -6.97 8.04
CA HIS A 61 -9.40 -8.24 7.49
C HIS A 61 -10.34 -8.80 6.42
N GLY A 62 -11.63 -8.96 6.73
CA GLY A 62 -12.58 -9.58 5.80
C GLY A 62 -12.75 -8.83 4.48
N ILE A 63 -12.55 -7.51 4.49
CA ILE A 63 -12.58 -6.69 3.28
C ILE A 63 -11.24 -6.75 2.54
N ALA A 64 -10.15 -6.61 3.29
CA ALA A 64 -8.81 -6.56 2.69
C ALA A 64 -8.42 -7.86 1.98
N VAL A 65 -8.85 -9.01 2.50
CA VAL A 65 -8.48 -10.33 1.96
C VAL A 65 -9.52 -10.92 1.00
N ASP A 66 -10.63 -10.22 0.74
CA ASP A 66 -11.62 -10.68 -0.25
C ASP A 66 -11.02 -10.54 -1.66
N PRO A 67 -10.83 -11.65 -2.42
CA PRO A 67 -10.15 -11.59 -3.71
C PRO A 67 -10.87 -10.69 -4.73
N VAL A 68 -12.20 -10.70 -4.75
CA VAL A 68 -12.98 -9.89 -5.70
C VAL A 68 -12.84 -8.41 -5.38
N ARG A 69 -12.93 -8.05 -4.11
CA ARG A 69 -12.74 -6.66 -3.68
C ARG A 69 -11.31 -6.19 -3.91
N PHE A 70 -10.34 -7.05 -3.64
CA PHE A 70 -8.94 -6.73 -3.89
C PHE A 70 -8.69 -6.37 -5.35
N GLU A 71 -9.13 -7.22 -6.28
CA GLU A 71 -8.99 -6.97 -7.72
C GLU A 71 -9.66 -5.67 -8.15
N ARG A 72 -10.87 -5.41 -7.65
CA ARG A 72 -11.60 -4.18 -7.94
C ARG A 72 -10.85 -2.95 -7.42
N ARG A 73 -10.36 -3.01 -6.18
CA ARG A 73 -9.64 -1.91 -5.57
C ARG A 73 -8.34 -1.61 -6.29
N VAL A 74 -7.60 -2.63 -6.71
CA VAL A 74 -6.38 -2.45 -7.51
C VAL A 74 -6.71 -1.70 -8.79
N GLY A 75 -7.73 -2.09 -9.52
CA GLY A 75 -8.16 -1.41 -10.74
C GLY A 75 -8.57 0.04 -10.50
N VAL A 76 -9.40 0.28 -9.49
CA VAL A 76 -9.88 1.63 -9.15
C VAL A 76 -8.72 2.54 -8.76
N VAL A 77 -7.82 2.08 -7.91
CA VAL A 77 -6.69 2.88 -7.44
C VAL A 77 -5.72 3.15 -8.60
N ALA A 78 -5.38 2.12 -9.37
CA ALA A 78 -4.48 2.29 -10.51
C ALA A 78 -5.03 3.31 -11.51
N ASP A 79 -6.32 3.24 -11.83
CA ASP A 79 -6.96 4.17 -12.77
C ASP A 79 -7.05 5.58 -12.19
N ALA A 80 -7.55 5.71 -10.97
CA ALA A 80 -7.79 7.02 -10.34
C ALA A 80 -6.49 7.78 -10.09
N ALA A 81 -5.43 7.09 -9.65
CA ALA A 81 -4.14 7.70 -9.37
C ALA A 81 -3.18 7.64 -10.56
N ARG A 82 -3.60 7.06 -11.69
CA ARG A 82 -2.78 6.90 -12.90
C ARG A 82 -1.47 6.17 -12.60
N LEU A 83 -1.60 5.01 -11.93
CA LEU A 83 -0.48 4.15 -11.60
C LEU A 83 -0.40 2.98 -12.56
N ASP A 84 0.82 2.49 -12.81
CA ASP A 84 1.00 1.21 -13.46
C ASP A 84 0.50 0.10 -12.52
N ARG A 85 -0.46 -0.70 -12.99
CA ARG A 85 -1.09 -1.77 -12.20
C ARG A 85 -0.07 -2.78 -11.70
N ARG A 86 0.86 -3.21 -12.57
CA ARG A 86 1.89 -4.18 -12.18
C ARG A 86 2.81 -3.62 -11.10
N ARG A 87 3.21 -2.36 -11.23
CA ARG A 87 4.05 -1.69 -10.26
C ARG A 87 3.34 -1.54 -8.92
N LEU A 88 2.05 -1.21 -8.94
CA LEU A 88 1.22 -1.15 -7.74
C LEU A 88 1.20 -2.52 -7.03
N LEU A 89 0.96 -3.60 -7.77
CA LEU A 89 0.96 -4.95 -7.19
C LEU A 89 2.32 -5.30 -6.59
N GLN A 90 3.42 -4.94 -7.24
CA GLN A 90 4.77 -5.17 -6.72
C GLN A 90 4.98 -4.46 -5.38
N TRP A 91 4.53 -3.21 -5.27
CA TRP A 91 4.62 -2.46 -4.01
C TRP A 91 3.72 -3.05 -2.92
N ILE A 92 2.55 -3.55 -3.29
CA ILE A 92 1.66 -4.23 -2.33
C ILE A 92 2.34 -5.47 -1.77
N VAL A 93 2.97 -6.30 -2.62
CA VAL A 93 3.72 -7.48 -2.15
C VAL A 93 4.85 -7.06 -1.21
N ALA A 94 5.67 -6.11 -1.63
CA ALA A 94 6.83 -5.68 -0.86
C ALA A 94 6.44 -5.08 0.49
N TRP A 95 5.48 -4.16 0.50
CA TRP A 95 5.04 -3.49 1.73
C TRP A 95 4.31 -4.45 2.67
N SER A 96 3.37 -5.23 2.14
CA SER A 96 2.58 -6.14 2.97
C SER A 96 3.46 -7.25 3.55
N GLY A 97 4.40 -7.79 2.78
CA GLY A 97 5.33 -8.81 3.24
C GLY A 97 6.25 -8.28 4.34
N LEU A 98 6.86 -7.11 4.14
CA LEU A 98 7.75 -6.51 5.13
C LEU A 98 6.99 -6.12 6.40
N SER A 99 5.81 -5.55 6.24
CA SER A 99 4.95 -5.17 7.37
C SER A 99 4.54 -6.40 8.18
N ALA A 100 4.28 -7.53 7.53
CA ALA A 100 3.97 -8.79 8.21
C ALA A 100 5.15 -9.27 9.06
N VAL A 101 6.38 -9.18 8.53
CA VAL A 101 7.59 -9.56 9.28
C VAL A 101 7.73 -8.70 10.54
N TRP A 102 7.54 -7.39 10.43
CA TRP A 102 7.62 -6.50 11.59
C TRP A 102 6.57 -6.82 12.65
N LEU A 103 5.33 -7.12 12.21
CA LEU A 103 4.28 -7.51 13.14
C LEU A 103 4.63 -8.81 13.86
N MET A 104 5.19 -9.81 13.16
CA MET A 104 5.60 -11.06 13.76
C MET A 104 6.76 -10.88 14.75
N GLU A 105 7.71 -10.00 14.46
CA GLU A 105 8.80 -9.67 15.38
C GLU A 105 8.26 -9.03 16.68
N ASP A 106 7.18 -8.26 16.57
CA ASP A 106 6.50 -7.63 17.71
C ASP A 106 5.43 -8.54 18.34
N GLU A 107 5.37 -9.81 17.93
CA GLU A 107 4.38 -10.79 18.40
C GLU A 107 2.93 -10.33 18.15
N GLN A 108 2.71 -9.60 17.05
CA GLN A 108 1.40 -9.12 16.64
C GLN A 108 0.82 -9.97 15.51
N PRO A 109 -0.52 -10.07 15.39
CA PRO A 109 -1.13 -10.81 14.28
C PRO A 109 -0.75 -10.21 12.92
N ALA A 110 -0.30 -11.06 12.00
CA ALA A 110 0.14 -10.66 10.67
C ALA A 110 -0.72 -11.26 9.54
N ASP A 111 -1.84 -11.91 9.86
CA ASP A 111 -2.64 -12.67 8.91
C ASP A 111 -3.12 -11.83 7.74
N THR A 112 -3.66 -10.63 8.00
CA THR A 112 -4.13 -9.74 6.95
C THR A 112 -3.02 -9.37 5.97
N ARG A 113 -1.86 -9.00 6.49
CA ARG A 113 -0.72 -8.58 5.68
C ARG A 113 -0.19 -9.71 4.81
N LEU A 114 -0.09 -10.91 5.38
CA LEU A 114 0.34 -12.09 4.64
C LEU A 114 -0.65 -12.45 3.53
N GLU A 115 -1.94 -12.44 3.81
CA GLU A 115 -2.96 -12.77 2.81
C GLU A 115 -3.01 -11.72 1.69
N VAL A 116 -2.89 -10.44 2.02
CA VAL A 116 -2.83 -9.38 1.00
C VAL A 116 -1.59 -9.55 0.12
N ALA A 117 -0.44 -9.86 0.72
CA ALA A 117 0.77 -10.14 -0.05
C ALA A 117 0.57 -11.32 -1.01
N GLN A 118 -0.11 -12.39 -0.56
CA GLN A 118 -0.42 -13.55 -1.39
C GLN A 118 -1.37 -13.21 -2.55
N LEU A 119 -2.40 -12.40 -2.28
CA LEU A 119 -3.32 -11.94 -3.33
C LEU A 119 -2.58 -11.14 -4.40
N ALA A 120 -1.72 -10.23 -4.00
CA ALA A 120 -0.95 -9.42 -4.93
C ALA A 120 0.07 -10.26 -5.71
N ALA A 121 0.75 -11.20 -5.06
CA ALA A 121 1.67 -12.12 -5.71
C ALA A 121 0.95 -12.99 -6.74
N GLY A 122 -0.22 -13.51 -6.39
CA GLY A 122 -1.06 -14.29 -7.32
C GLY A 122 -1.47 -13.49 -8.55
N ALA A 123 -1.84 -12.23 -8.35
CA ALA A 123 -2.21 -11.33 -9.45
C ALA A 123 -1.02 -11.00 -10.37
N LEU A 124 0.21 -11.09 -9.86
CA LEU A 124 1.43 -10.93 -10.64
C LEU A 124 1.85 -12.22 -11.34
N GLY A 125 1.23 -13.34 -11.04
CA GLY A 125 1.60 -14.63 -11.58
C GLY A 125 2.76 -15.31 -10.84
N LEU A 126 2.98 -14.92 -9.61
CA LEU A 126 4.06 -15.49 -8.79
C LEU A 126 3.59 -16.68 -7.97
#